data_2546de6ec9a58d1da211db7c3ed69703
#
_entry.id   2546de6ec9a58d1da211db7c3ed69703
#
_cell.length_a   1.000
_cell.length_b   1.000
_cell.length_c   1.000
_cell.angle_alpha   90.00
_cell.angle_beta   90.00
_cell.angle_gamma   90.00
#
_symmetry.space_group_name_H-M   'P 1'
#
loop_
_entity.id
_entity.type
_entity.pdbx_description
1 polymer ?
#
loop_
_entity_poly.entity_id
_entity_poly.type
_entity_poly.pdbx_seq_one_letter_code
_entity_poly.pdbx_strand_id
1 'polypeptide(L)'
;MIFSELYGAYYNTVANILKEAARAPVSTETLRKLIAENAFGESLLNVEPALTQGRWQLLLPDGTTPLEHIPTMPLTLLQRRWLKAISLDPRIRLFPVNLPEDPDVELLFTPEDYVVFDKYADGDPYEDEDYIRRFRMILEAIRDQTPLRIDSKNRYGGITDLVLLPKYIEYSEKDDKFRLIGNGSRYGRVINLGRIVNCKPYRKPFTENPENDYAKRTEEVTFDLVNERNALERALLHFAHFEKEAERIDEKRYRVTVRYDKDDETELVIRVLSFGPMIKVTGPPHFENLIKERLMKQISCGL
;
A
#
# COMPACT_ATOMS: atom_id res chain seq x y z
N MET A 1 12.46 5.76 4.54
CA MET A 1 13.63 5.53 5.41
C MET A 1 13.66 4.07 5.80
N ILE A 2 14.79 3.36 5.53
CA ILE A 2 14.78 1.90 5.54
C ILE A 2 15.06 1.30 6.92
N PHE A 3 15.89 1.95 7.76
CA PHE A 3 16.39 1.32 8.97
C PHE A 3 16.20 2.08 10.27
N SER A 4 15.78 3.33 10.25
CA SER A 4 15.51 4.11 11.46
C SER A 4 14.63 5.31 11.14
N GLU A 5 13.39 5.26 11.55
CA GLU A 5 12.47 6.39 11.37
C GLU A 5 12.96 7.63 12.11
N LEU A 6 13.39 7.48 13.38
CA LEU A 6 13.79 8.60 14.19
C LEU A 6 15.02 9.33 13.63
N TYR A 7 16.14 8.63 13.47
CA TYR A 7 17.37 9.26 13.00
C TYR A 7 17.27 9.79 11.59
N GLY A 8 16.67 9.04 10.67
CA GLY A 8 16.54 9.51 9.31
C GLY A 8 15.48 10.61 9.14
N ALA A 9 14.42 10.68 9.99
CA ALA A 9 13.51 11.82 9.99
C ALA A 9 14.27 13.10 10.36
N TYR A 10 15.08 13.08 11.42
CA TYR A 10 15.91 14.22 11.78
C TYR A 10 16.92 14.59 10.70
N TYR A 11 17.66 13.63 10.16
CA TYR A 11 18.64 13.90 9.10
C TYR A 11 17.98 14.47 7.86
N ASN A 12 16.88 13.89 7.39
CA ASN A 12 16.16 14.38 6.23
C ASN A 12 15.57 15.78 6.46
N THR A 13 15.03 16.04 7.64
CA THR A 13 14.50 17.36 8.02
C THR A 13 15.58 18.41 7.98
N VAL A 14 16.72 18.16 8.65
CA VAL A 14 17.86 19.10 8.67
C VAL A 14 18.42 19.27 7.26
N ALA A 15 18.61 18.20 6.49
CA ALA A 15 19.08 18.30 5.11
C ALA A 15 18.16 19.12 4.22
N ASN A 16 16.83 18.97 4.35
CA ASN A 16 15.85 19.78 3.62
C ASN A 16 15.90 21.25 4.01
N ILE A 17 16.04 21.56 5.31
CA ILE A 17 16.21 22.93 5.80
C ILE A 17 17.47 23.56 5.21
N LEU A 18 18.60 22.87 5.26
CA LEU A 18 19.87 23.36 4.75
C LEU A 18 19.88 23.48 3.21
N LYS A 19 19.14 22.62 2.52
CA LYS A 19 18.94 22.70 1.07
C LYS A 19 18.20 23.98 0.68
N GLU A 20 17.18 24.39 1.44
CA GLU A 20 16.49 25.66 1.20
C GLU A 20 17.38 26.84 1.62
N ALA A 21 18.06 26.74 2.79
CA ALA A 21 18.97 27.78 3.28
C ALA A 21 20.17 28.05 2.34
N ALA A 22 20.60 27.05 1.58
CA ALA A 22 21.62 27.20 0.55
C ALA A 22 21.12 27.94 -0.71
N ARG A 23 19.80 28.06 -0.89
CA ARG A 23 19.18 28.77 -2.04
C ARG A 23 18.75 30.19 -1.65
N ALA A 24 18.19 30.36 -0.47
CA ALA A 24 17.69 31.63 0.03
C ALA A 24 17.57 31.57 1.57
N PRO A 25 17.62 32.73 2.28
CA PRO A 25 17.42 32.78 3.72
C PRO A 25 16.11 32.13 4.13
N VAL A 26 16.17 31.22 5.11
CA VAL A 26 14.99 30.50 5.62
C VAL A 26 14.40 31.28 6.79
N SER A 27 13.13 31.70 6.66
CA SER A 27 12.40 32.36 7.75
C SER A 27 12.03 31.34 8.84
N THR A 28 11.77 31.85 10.05
CA THR A 28 11.30 31.00 11.18
C THR A 28 9.99 30.26 10.82
N GLU A 29 9.11 30.88 10.05
CA GLU A 29 7.86 30.26 9.59
C GLU A 29 8.14 29.11 8.62
N THR A 30 9.01 29.32 7.63
CA THR A 30 9.45 28.28 6.69
C THR A 30 10.16 27.14 7.42
N LEU A 31 11.01 27.45 8.41
CA LEU A 31 11.70 26.47 9.23
C LEU A 31 10.68 25.56 9.96
N ARG A 32 9.69 26.14 10.62
CA ARG A 32 8.65 25.39 11.33
C ARG A 32 7.84 24.52 10.40
N LYS A 33 7.48 25.04 9.23
CA LYS A 33 6.76 24.29 8.20
C LYS A 33 7.56 23.08 7.73
N LEU A 34 8.84 23.24 7.40
CA LEU A 34 9.71 22.14 6.99
C LEU A 34 9.87 21.07 8.06
N ILE A 35 9.97 21.48 9.34
CA ILE A 35 10.03 20.53 10.45
C ILE A 35 8.71 19.76 10.57
N ALA A 36 7.56 20.44 10.50
CA ALA A 36 6.26 19.81 10.62
C ALA A 36 5.95 18.82 9.47
N GLU A 37 6.42 19.12 8.27
CA GLU A 37 6.21 18.28 7.09
C GLU A 37 7.15 17.05 7.01
N ASN A 38 8.34 17.13 7.62
CA ASN A 38 9.39 16.13 7.47
C ASN A 38 9.78 15.39 8.74
N ALA A 39 9.28 15.80 9.91
CA ALA A 39 9.61 15.21 11.20
C ALA A 39 8.36 14.95 12.04
N PHE A 40 8.56 14.39 13.23
CA PHE A 40 7.47 14.19 14.20
C PHE A 40 7.07 15.53 14.83
N GLY A 41 5.80 15.66 15.28
CA GLY A 41 5.29 16.91 15.87
C GLY A 41 6.13 17.47 17.01
N GLU A 42 6.70 16.59 17.85
CA GLU A 42 7.57 16.96 18.97
C GLU A 42 8.98 17.39 18.53
N SER A 43 9.38 17.09 17.30
CA SER A 43 10.70 17.41 16.77
C SER A 43 10.94 18.92 16.69
N LEU A 44 9.86 19.71 16.59
CA LEU A 44 9.94 21.17 16.61
C LEU A 44 10.64 21.68 17.87
N LEU A 45 10.36 21.08 19.03
CA LEU A 45 10.95 21.46 20.32
C LEU A 45 12.46 21.24 20.39
N ASN A 46 13.01 20.37 19.57
CA ASN A 46 14.43 20.04 19.56
C ASN A 46 15.18 20.64 18.38
N VAL A 47 14.64 20.52 17.15
CA VAL A 47 15.31 20.92 15.91
C VAL A 47 15.36 22.44 15.75
N GLU A 48 14.22 23.14 15.99
CA GLU A 48 14.18 24.60 15.88
C GLU A 48 15.19 25.29 16.83
N PRO A 49 15.19 25.02 18.15
CA PRO A 49 16.18 25.63 19.04
C PRO A 49 17.61 25.23 18.73
N ALA A 50 17.84 24.00 18.27
CA ALA A 50 19.19 23.56 17.95
C ALA A 50 19.79 24.33 16.77
N LEU A 51 18.99 24.68 15.77
CA LEU A 51 19.41 25.47 14.62
C LEU A 51 19.44 26.97 14.92
N THR A 52 18.40 27.52 15.56
CA THR A 52 18.28 28.98 15.77
C THR A 52 19.13 29.53 16.92
N GLN A 53 19.45 28.70 17.94
CA GLN A 53 20.28 29.11 19.08
C GLN A 53 21.75 28.77 18.90
N GLY A 54 22.17 28.34 17.71
CA GLY A 54 23.56 28.05 17.38
C GLY A 54 24.15 26.80 18.03
N ARG A 55 23.34 25.93 18.64
CA ARG A 55 23.82 24.63 19.14
C ARG A 55 24.33 23.76 18.00
N TRP A 56 23.62 23.78 16.87
CA TRP A 56 24.09 23.25 15.61
C TRP A 56 24.45 24.43 14.71
N GLN A 57 25.73 24.62 14.46
CA GLN A 57 26.24 25.73 13.66
C GLN A 57 26.01 25.53 12.16
N LEU A 58 24.81 25.14 11.80
CA LEU A 58 24.40 24.78 10.44
C LEU A 58 23.52 25.86 9.79
N LEU A 59 22.91 26.72 10.60
CA LEU A 59 22.09 27.85 10.19
C LEU A 59 22.61 29.12 10.86
N LEU A 60 22.80 30.18 10.05
CA LEU A 60 23.20 31.48 10.52
C LEU A 60 22.00 32.28 11.02
N PRO A 61 22.20 33.34 11.84
CA PRO A 61 21.12 34.17 12.36
C PRO A 61 20.26 34.85 11.29
N ASP A 62 20.79 35.05 10.10
CA ASP A 62 20.10 35.62 8.94
C ASP A 62 19.27 34.56 8.16
N GLY A 63 19.28 33.30 8.58
CA GLY A 63 18.56 32.21 7.95
C GLY A 63 19.30 31.56 6.78
N THR A 64 20.54 31.95 6.51
CA THR A 64 21.41 31.28 5.54
C THR A 64 22.20 30.14 6.17
N THR A 65 22.87 29.33 5.36
CA THR A 65 23.77 28.26 5.82
C THR A 65 25.21 28.56 5.44
N PRO A 66 26.20 28.22 6.29
CA PRO A 66 27.61 28.34 5.93
C PRO A 66 28.07 27.23 4.95
N LEU A 67 27.19 26.31 4.58
CA LEU A 67 27.54 25.24 3.64
C LEU A 67 27.62 25.77 2.21
N GLU A 68 28.74 25.50 1.52
CA GLU A 68 28.97 25.88 0.13
C GLU A 68 28.17 25.01 -0.84
N HIS A 69 27.81 23.79 -0.44
CA HIS A 69 27.13 22.83 -1.28
C HIS A 69 25.82 22.35 -0.64
N ILE A 70 24.84 22.09 -1.48
CA ILE A 70 23.57 21.48 -1.04
C ILE A 70 23.87 20.13 -0.39
N PRO A 71 23.40 19.88 0.85
CA PRO A 71 23.63 18.61 1.50
C PRO A 71 22.96 17.46 0.73
N THR A 72 23.74 16.41 0.53
CA THR A 72 23.26 15.13 -0.01
C THR A 72 23.15 14.12 1.10
N MET A 73 22.21 13.21 0.96
CA MET A 73 22.02 12.11 1.92
C MET A 73 22.43 10.80 1.20
N PRO A 74 23.73 10.50 1.13
CA PRO A 74 24.17 9.27 0.48
C PRO A 74 23.70 8.06 1.29
N LEU A 75 23.31 7.01 0.58
CA LEU A 75 22.94 5.76 1.20
C LEU A 75 24.13 5.13 1.92
N THR A 76 23.89 4.60 3.10
CA THR A 76 24.89 3.78 3.81
C THR A 76 25.20 2.51 3.02
N LEU A 77 26.33 1.88 3.29
CA LEU A 77 26.68 0.60 2.65
C LEU A 77 25.58 -0.46 2.87
N LEU A 78 25.01 -0.53 4.07
CA LEU A 78 23.92 -1.45 4.38
C LEU A 78 22.66 -1.17 3.52
N GLN A 79 22.29 0.10 3.37
CA GLN A 79 21.16 0.50 2.52
C GLN A 79 21.41 0.17 1.05
N ARG A 80 22.62 0.37 0.56
CA ARG A 80 23.01 0.03 -0.82
C ARG A 80 22.92 -1.48 -1.05
N ARG A 81 23.45 -2.29 -0.13
CA ARG A 81 23.38 -3.76 -0.17
C ARG A 81 21.92 -4.25 -0.18
N TRP A 82 21.08 -3.63 0.64
CA TRP A 82 19.66 -3.96 0.74
C TRP A 82 18.90 -3.57 -0.54
N LEU A 83 19.11 -2.37 -1.08
CA LEU A 83 18.50 -1.94 -2.35
C LEU A 83 18.91 -2.84 -3.50
N LYS A 84 20.17 -3.26 -3.54
CA LYS A 84 20.64 -4.21 -4.56
C LYS A 84 19.95 -5.57 -4.42
N ALA A 85 19.71 -6.05 -3.20
CA ALA A 85 18.98 -7.28 -2.97
C ALA A 85 17.51 -7.17 -3.40
N ILE A 86 16.83 -6.06 -3.07
CA ILE A 86 15.45 -5.80 -3.50
C ILE A 86 15.34 -5.73 -5.03
N SER A 87 16.34 -5.18 -5.72
CA SER A 87 16.30 -5.04 -7.17
C SER A 87 16.21 -6.38 -7.92
N LEU A 88 16.49 -7.49 -7.24
CA LEU A 88 16.30 -8.85 -7.77
C LEU A 88 14.83 -9.29 -7.78
N ASP A 89 13.94 -8.59 -7.06
CA ASP A 89 12.52 -8.90 -7.11
C ASP A 89 11.94 -8.46 -8.47
N PRO A 90 11.37 -9.36 -9.26
CA PRO A 90 10.85 -9.04 -10.59
C PRO A 90 9.75 -7.97 -10.56
N ARG A 91 9.04 -7.80 -9.43
CA ARG A 91 7.99 -6.78 -9.27
C ARG A 91 8.54 -5.36 -9.30
N ILE A 92 9.81 -5.15 -8.96
CA ILE A 92 10.47 -3.83 -9.05
C ILE A 92 10.50 -3.33 -10.50
N ARG A 93 10.63 -4.23 -11.48
CA ARG A 93 10.63 -3.88 -12.91
C ARG A 93 9.29 -3.27 -13.39
N LEU A 94 8.21 -3.46 -12.65
CA LEU A 94 6.91 -2.85 -12.95
C LEU A 94 6.94 -1.33 -12.80
N PHE A 95 7.78 -0.82 -11.93
CA PHE A 95 7.86 0.62 -11.65
C PHE A 95 9.00 1.26 -12.46
N PRO A 96 8.80 2.51 -12.96
CA PRO A 96 9.83 3.24 -13.70
C PRO A 96 10.86 3.86 -12.72
N VAL A 97 11.55 3.02 -11.96
CA VAL A 97 12.58 3.44 -11.01
C VAL A 97 13.97 3.09 -11.54
N ASN A 98 14.87 4.05 -11.47
CA ASN A 98 16.28 3.81 -11.72
C ASN A 98 16.96 3.47 -10.40
N LEU A 99 17.17 2.19 -10.15
CA LEU A 99 17.97 1.77 -9.01
C LEU A 99 19.46 1.96 -9.35
N PRO A 100 20.28 2.38 -8.36
CA PRO A 100 21.71 2.53 -8.60
C PRO A 100 22.33 1.19 -9.01
N GLU A 101 22.98 1.15 -10.16
CA GLU A 101 23.88 0.06 -10.49
C GLU A 101 25.14 0.23 -9.65
N ASP A 102 25.35 -0.68 -8.72
CA ASP A 102 26.42 -0.62 -7.76
C ASP A 102 27.21 -1.95 -7.82
N PRO A 103 28.11 -2.10 -8.82
CA PRO A 103 28.79 -3.36 -9.08
C PRO A 103 29.69 -3.79 -7.91
N ASP A 104 30.28 -2.82 -7.18
CA ASP A 104 31.21 -3.07 -6.09
C ASP A 104 30.53 -3.38 -4.74
N VAL A 105 29.21 -3.30 -4.69
CA VAL A 105 28.44 -3.58 -3.48
C VAL A 105 27.92 -5.02 -3.51
N GLU A 106 28.25 -5.81 -2.50
CA GLU A 106 27.70 -7.13 -2.31
C GLU A 106 26.19 -7.08 -1.98
N LEU A 107 25.44 -8.08 -2.39
CA LEU A 107 24.06 -8.29 -2.01
C LEU A 107 23.94 -8.50 -0.50
N LEU A 108 22.86 -8.02 0.11
CA LEU A 108 22.58 -8.31 1.52
C LEU A 108 22.07 -9.74 1.68
N PHE A 109 21.29 -10.22 0.73
CA PHE A 109 20.80 -11.59 0.61
C PHE A 109 20.46 -11.88 -0.86
N THR A 110 20.36 -13.15 -1.20
CA THR A 110 19.92 -13.63 -2.52
C THR A 110 18.66 -14.47 -2.40
N PRO A 111 17.92 -14.72 -3.49
CA PRO A 111 16.74 -15.60 -3.46
C PRO A 111 17.03 -17.03 -2.98
N GLU A 112 18.29 -17.49 -3.06
CA GLU A 112 18.73 -18.80 -2.62
C GLU A 112 18.91 -18.89 -1.09
N ASP A 113 19.01 -17.75 -0.40
CA ASP A 113 19.20 -17.70 1.06
C ASP A 113 17.92 -18.04 1.84
N TYR A 114 16.76 -18.14 1.17
CA TYR A 114 15.49 -18.44 1.81
C TYR A 114 14.59 -19.33 0.96
N VAL A 115 13.71 -20.06 1.62
CA VAL A 115 12.73 -20.93 0.98
C VAL A 115 11.35 -20.31 1.12
N VAL A 116 10.66 -20.11 0.01
CA VAL A 116 9.26 -19.71 -0.01
C VAL A 116 8.41 -20.97 -0.09
N PHE A 117 7.75 -21.30 1.02
CA PHE A 117 6.68 -22.30 1.04
C PHE A 117 5.43 -21.69 0.39
N ASP A 118 4.62 -22.51 -0.24
CA ASP A 118 3.36 -22.08 -0.89
C ASP A 118 3.56 -21.01 -1.97
N LYS A 119 4.63 -21.13 -2.77
CA LYS A 119 4.81 -20.27 -3.94
C LYS A 119 3.66 -20.48 -4.92
N TYR A 120 2.88 -19.43 -5.15
CA TYR A 120 1.77 -19.48 -6.10
C TYR A 120 2.29 -19.75 -7.50
N ALA A 121 1.77 -20.82 -8.12
CA ALA A 121 2.13 -21.18 -9.49
C ALA A 121 1.47 -20.30 -10.55
N ASP A 122 0.46 -19.51 -10.14
CA ASP A 122 -0.41 -18.72 -11.02
C ASP A 122 -0.37 -17.21 -10.75
N GLY A 123 0.69 -16.72 -10.14
CA GLY A 123 0.98 -15.29 -9.96
C GLY A 123 1.00 -14.52 -11.30
N ASP A 124 1.04 -13.19 -11.22
CA ASP A 124 1.14 -12.38 -12.43
C ASP A 124 2.50 -12.55 -13.13
N PRO A 125 2.56 -12.41 -14.46
CA PRO A 125 3.80 -12.63 -15.22
C PRO A 125 4.72 -11.40 -15.16
N TYR A 126 5.38 -11.17 -14.05
CA TYR A 126 6.18 -9.97 -13.77
C TYR A 126 7.40 -9.78 -14.68
N GLU A 127 7.83 -10.82 -15.38
CA GLU A 127 8.94 -10.76 -16.32
C GLU A 127 8.50 -10.51 -17.78
N ASP A 128 7.17 -10.59 -18.06
CA ASP A 128 6.62 -10.34 -19.38
C ASP A 128 6.65 -8.84 -19.71
N GLU A 129 7.37 -8.49 -20.78
CA GLU A 129 7.54 -7.09 -21.19
C GLU A 129 6.21 -6.41 -21.58
N ASP A 130 5.25 -7.18 -22.11
CA ASP A 130 3.93 -6.65 -22.44
C ASP A 130 3.10 -6.40 -21.18
N TYR A 131 3.24 -7.25 -20.17
CA TYR A 131 2.64 -7.03 -18.85
C TYR A 131 3.23 -5.79 -18.19
N ILE A 132 4.56 -5.65 -18.15
CA ILE A 132 5.26 -4.50 -17.58
C ILE A 132 4.81 -3.19 -18.29
N ARG A 133 4.74 -3.20 -19.61
CA ARG A 133 4.29 -2.03 -20.38
C ARG A 133 2.85 -1.65 -20.06
N ARG A 134 1.94 -2.63 -19.98
CA ARG A 134 0.54 -2.39 -19.59
C ARG A 134 0.42 -1.85 -18.18
N PHE A 135 1.16 -2.42 -17.23
CA PHE A 135 1.20 -1.97 -15.85
C PHE A 135 1.61 -0.49 -15.75
N ARG A 136 2.69 -0.10 -16.42
CA ARG A 136 3.18 1.28 -16.44
C ARG A 136 2.19 2.24 -17.08
N MET A 137 1.56 1.84 -18.19
CA MET A 137 0.50 2.62 -18.84
C MET A 137 -0.68 2.86 -17.91
N ILE A 138 -1.09 1.86 -17.13
CA ILE A 138 -2.16 1.98 -16.14
C ILE A 138 -1.76 2.94 -15.02
N LEU A 139 -0.53 2.87 -14.51
CA LEU A 139 -0.03 3.83 -13.51
C LEU A 139 -0.05 5.28 -14.02
N GLU A 140 0.37 5.50 -15.27
CA GLU A 140 0.30 6.83 -15.90
C GLU A 140 -1.16 7.29 -16.02
N ALA A 141 -2.06 6.43 -16.46
CA ALA A 141 -3.47 6.74 -16.58
C ALA A 141 -4.15 7.06 -15.24
N ILE A 142 -3.75 6.40 -14.15
CA ILE A 142 -4.22 6.73 -12.79
C ILE A 142 -3.75 8.14 -12.40
N ARG A 143 -2.46 8.43 -12.58
CA ARG A 143 -1.88 9.73 -12.25
C ARG A 143 -2.53 10.87 -13.05
N ASP A 144 -2.73 10.65 -14.35
CA ASP A 144 -3.23 11.64 -15.29
C ASP A 144 -4.78 11.64 -15.38
N GLN A 145 -5.44 10.80 -14.57
CA GLN A 145 -6.91 10.61 -14.55
C GLN A 145 -7.50 10.38 -15.96
N THR A 146 -6.78 9.60 -16.75
CA THR A 146 -7.16 9.31 -18.14
C THR A 146 -7.95 8.01 -18.24
N PRO A 147 -9.15 8.01 -18.85
CA PRO A 147 -9.90 6.79 -19.11
C PRO A 147 -9.14 5.83 -20.02
N LEU A 148 -9.27 4.53 -19.75
CA LEU A 148 -8.65 3.46 -20.53
C LEU A 148 -9.70 2.59 -21.21
N ARG A 149 -9.41 2.17 -22.43
CA ARG A 149 -10.09 1.04 -23.07
C ARG A 149 -9.26 -0.20 -22.88
N ILE A 150 -9.87 -1.24 -22.32
CA ILE A 150 -9.20 -2.46 -21.89
C ILE A 150 -9.90 -3.67 -22.50
N ASP A 151 -9.12 -4.53 -23.15
CA ASP A 151 -9.52 -5.86 -23.56
C ASP A 151 -9.03 -6.87 -22.52
N SER A 152 -9.93 -7.54 -21.82
CA SER A 152 -9.60 -8.48 -20.74
C SER A 152 -10.20 -9.87 -21.00
N LYS A 153 -9.44 -10.92 -20.68
CA LYS A 153 -9.93 -12.30 -20.70
C LYS A 153 -10.91 -12.54 -19.54
N ASN A 154 -12.10 -13.02 -19.84
CA ASN A 154 -13.04 -13.47 -18.82
C ASN A 154 -12.72 -14.90 -18.34
N ARG A 155 -13.44 -15.39 -17.32
CA ARG A 155 -13.24 -16.74 -16.77
C ARG A 155 -13.53 -17.88 -17.75
N TYR A 156 -14.20 -17.60 -18.85
CA TYR A 156 -14.55 -18.59 -19.89
C TYR A 156 -13.61 -18.51 -21.11
N GLY A 157 -12.54 -17.69 -21.03
CA GLY A 157 -11.59 -17.52 -22.13
C GLY A 157 -11.99 -16.50 -23.21
N GLY A 158 -13.21 -15.97 -23.15
CA GLY A 158 -13.66 -14.90 -24.07
C GLY A 158 -13.03 -13.55 -23.71
N ILE A 159 -12.98 -12.64 -24.70
CA ILE A 159 -12.48 -11.28 -24.51
C ILE A 159 -13.66 -10.35 -24.21
N THR A 160 -13.52 -9.54 -23.17
CA THR A 160 -14.45 -8.47 -22.81
C THR A 160 -13.76 -7.14 -23.06
N ASP A 161 -14.37 -6.30 -23.89
CA ASP A 161 -13.97 -4.90 -24.14
C ASP A 161 -14.71 -3.99 -23.16
N LEU A 162 -13.97 -3.16 -22.44
CA LEU A 162 -14.54 -2.25 -21.47
C LEU A 162 -13.77 -0.92 -21.43
N VAL A 163 -14.47 0.14 -21.05
CA VAL A 163 -13.90 1.47 -20.83
C VAL A 163 -14.12 1.84 -19.38
N LEU A 164 -13.05 2.23 -18.69
CA LEU A 164 -13.10 2.66 -17.30
C LEU A 164 -12.11 3.79 -17.02
N LEU A 165 -12.39 4.56 -15.99
CA LEU A 165 -11.46 5.49 -15.36
C LEU A 165 -10.72 4.73 -14.25
N PRO A 166 -9.41 4.50 -14.38
CA PRO A 166 -8.62 3.82 -13.37
C PRO A 166 -8.52 4.70 -12.12
N LYS A 167 -8.65 4.10 -10.94
CA LYS A 167 -8.55 4.81 -9.65
C LYS A 167 -7.25 4.46 -8.91
N TYR A 168 -6.99 3.15 -8.73
CA TYR A 168 -5.76 2.65 -8.12
C TYR A 168 -5.50 1.19 -8.52
N ILE A 169 -4.29 0.74 -8.21
CA ILE A 169 -3.89 -0.66 -8.32
C ILE A 169 -3.79 -1.24 -6.91
N GLU A 170 -4.40 -2.39 -6.71
CA GLU A 170 -4.34 -3.18 -5.49
C GLU A 170 -3.45 -4.41 -5.70
N TYR A 171 -2.59 -4.73 -4.73
CA TYR A 171 -1.83 -5.96 -4.72
C TYR A 171 -2.46 -6.99 -3.78
N SER A 172 -2.78 -8.16 -4.32
CA SER A 172 -3.23 -9.32 -3.54
C SER A 172 -2.03 -10.20 -3.20
N GLU A 173 -1.57 -10.11 -1.96
CA GLU A 173 -0.47 -10.95 -1.47
C GLU A 173 -0.80 -12.43 -1.54
N LYS A 174 -2.05 -12.79 -1.24
CA LYS A 174 -2.54 -14.17 -1.28
C LYS A 174 -2.43 -14.81 -2.67
N ASP A 175 -2.73 -14.04 -3.71
CA ASP A 175 -2.79 -14.55 -5.08
C ASP A 175 -1.52 -14.20 -5.87
N ASP A 176 -0.63 -13.39 -5.28
CA ASP A 176 0.52 -12.77 -5.95
C ASP A 176 0.12 -12.08 -7.27
N LYS A 177 -0.95 -11.26 -7.20
CA LYS A 177 -1.56 -10.62 -8.37
C LYS A 177 -1.88 -9.17 -8.10
N PHE A 178 -1.75 -8.36 -9.15
CA PHE A 178 -2.25 -7.00 -9.15
C PHE A 178 -3.65 -6.92 -9.73
N ARG A 179 -4.48 -6.07 -9.13
CA ARG A 179 -5.85 -5.78 -9.55
C ARG A 179 -5.98 -4.30 -9.85
N LEU A 180 -6.57 -3.96 -10.99
CA LEU A 180 -6.96 -2.60 -11.31
C LEU A 180 -8.35 -2.34 -10.77
N ILE A 181 -8.48 -1.28 -9.98
CA ILE A 181 -9.75 -0.77 -9.49
C ILE A 181 -10.09 0.50 -10.26
N GLY A 182 -11.31 0.57 -10.80
CA GLY A 182 -11.73 1.73 -11.57
C GLY A 182 -13.22 1.77 -11.84
N ASN A 183 -13.71 2.95 -12.22
CA ASN A 183 -15.12 3.18 -12.53
C ASN A 183 -15.39 3.06 -14.04
N GLY A 184 -16.26 2.15 -14.42
CA GLY A 184 -16.68 1.96 -15.81
C GLY A 184 -17.92 2.76 -16.18
N SER A 185 -18.19 2.88 -17.49
CA SER A 185 -19.42 3.49 -18.01
C SER A 185 -20.67 2.64 -17.74
N ARG A 186 -20.52 1.32 -17.61
CA ARG A 186 -21.65 0.37 -17.40
C ARG A 186 -21.55 -0.45 -16.13
N TYR A 187 -20.32 -0.65 -15.62
CA TYR A 187 -20.07 -1.51 -14.46
C TYR A 187 -18.85 -1.00 -13.70
N GLY A 188 -18.90 -0.91 -12.35
CA GLY A 188 -17.73 -0.78 -11.49
C GLY A 188 -16.83 -2.02 -11.65
N ARG A 189 -15.49 -1.86 -11.53
CA ARG A 189 -14.63 -2.96 -11.95
C ARG A 189 -13.39 -3.15 -11.11
N VAL A 190 -13.25 -4.41 -10.77
CA VAL A 190 -11.99 -5.01 -10.34
C VAL A 190 -11.50 -5.90 -11.48
N ILE A 191 -10.33 -5.64 -12.02
CA ILE A 191 -9.75 -6.39 -13.13
C ILE A 191 -8.37 -6.89 -12.74
N ASN A 192 -8.16 -8.22 -12.78
CA ASN A 192 -6.81 -8.75 -12.61
C ASN A 192 -5.94 -8.33 -13.79
N LEU A 193 -4.79 -7.70 -13.50
CA LEU A 193 -3.90 -7.17 -14.53
C LEU A 193 -3.37 -8.27 -15.45
N GLY A 194 -3.08 -9.45 -14.93
CA GLY A 194 -2.65 -10.61 -15.72
C GLY A 194 -3.68 -11.09 -16.77
N ARG A 195 -4.96 -10.69 -16.64
CA ARG A 195 -6.00 -10.98 -17.63
C ARG A 195 -6.13 -9.93 -18.72
N ILE A 196 -5.47 -8.78 -18.59
CA ILE A 196 -5.52 -7.71 -19.58
C ILE A 196 -4.69 -8.13 -20.80
N VAL A 197 -5.34 -8.21 -21.94
CA VAL A 197 -4.69 -8.54 -23.22
C VAL A 197 -4.19 -7.26 -23.90
N ASN A 198 -5.03 -6.22 -23.90
CA ASN A 198 -4.71 -4.95 -24.52
C ASN A 198 -5.22 -3.80 -23.64
N CYS A 199 -4.49 -2.69 -23.62
CA CYS A 199 -4.85 -1.49 -22.89
C CYS A 199 -4.40 -0.27 -23.67
N LYS A 200 -5.28 0.74 -23.78
CA LYS A 200 -4.94 2.00 -24.45
C LYS A 200 -5.75 3.18 -23.91
N PRO A 201 -5.21 4.41 -23.95
CA PRO A 201 -5.96 5.60 -23.58
C PRO A 201 -7.25 5.76 -24.40
N TYR A 202 -8.35 6.08 -23.72
CA TYR A 202 -9.63 6.35 -24.35
C TYR A 202 -9.86 7.85 -24.48
N ARG A 203 -9.86 8.35 -25.73
CA ARG A 203 -9.87 9.79 -26.04
C ARG A 203 -11.26 10.35 -26.36
N LYS A 204 -12.33 9.54 -26.26
CA LYS A 204 -13.69 10.01 -26.48
C LYS A 204 -14.30 10.52 -25.16
N PRO A 205 -15.39 11.31 -25.23
CA PRO A 205 -16.10 11.71 -24.01
C PRO A 205 -16.45 10.46 -23.17
N PHE A 206 -16.10 10.52 -21.90
CA PHE A 206 -16.33 9.45 -20.94
C PHE A 206 -17.10 10.01 -19.75
N THR A 207 -18.17 9.33 -19.39
CA THR A 207 -18.96 9.65 -18.20
C THR A 207 -18.97 8.41 -17.32
N GLU A 208 -18.50 8.56 -16.09
CA GLU A 208 -18.63 7.49 -15.09
C GLU A 208 -20.10 7.23 -14.81
N ASN A 209 -20.51 6.00 -14.63
CA ASN A 209 -21.85 5.70 -14.15
C ASN A 209 -21.86 5.85 -12.60
N PRO A 210 -22.58 6.82 -12.05
CA PRO A 210 -22.63 7.02 -10.62
C PRO A 210 -23.26 5.87 -9.84
N GLU A 211 -24.02 4.98 -10.49
CA GLU A 211 -24.56 3.76 -9.89
C GLU A 211 -23.50 2.67 -9.68
N ASN A 212 -22.35 2.81 -10.31
CA ASN A 212 -21.22 1.90 -10.21
C ASN A 212 -20.13 2.39 -9.26
N ASP A 213 -20.42 3.35 -8.42
CA ASP A 213 -19.50 3.80 -7.40
C ASP A 213 -19.13 2.62 -6.50
N TYR A 214 -17.84 2.34 -6.40
CA TYR A 214 -17.29 1.30 -5.53
C TYR A 214 -17.83 1.43 -4.10
N ALA A 215 -18.01 2.67 -3.62
CA ALA A 215 -18.58 2.98 -2.32
C ALA A 215 -20.01 2.43 -2.09
N LYS A 216 -20.80 2.23 -3.16
CA LYS A 216 -22.18 1.67 -3.05
C LYS A 216 -22.21 0.15 -2.90
N ARG A 217 -21.10 -0.54 -3.17
CA ARG A 217 -20.97 -2.01 -3.02
C ARG A 217 -20.22 -2.40 -1.77
N THR A 218 -19.74 -1.42 -1.02
CA THR A 218 -19.03 -1.63 0.23
C THR A 218 -20.05 -1.99 1.31
N GLU A 219 -19.88 -3.16 1.88
CA GLU A 219 -20.61 -3.66 3.04
C GLU A 219 -19.69 -3.63 4.27
N GLU A 220 -20.30 -3.78 5.42
CA GLU A 220 -19.57 -3.72 6.69
C GLU A 220 -19.92 -4.93 7.56
N VAL A 221 -18.91 -5.54 8.18
CA VAL A 221 -19.10 -6.56 9.19
C VAL A 221 -18.45 -6.12 10.50
N THR A 222 -19.17 -6.32 11.60
CA THR A 222 -18.68 -6.05 12.94
C THR A 222 -18.61 -7.34 13.74
N PHE A 223 -17.51 -7.53 14.46
CA PHE A 223 -17.31 -8.67 15.34
C PHE A 223 -16.56 -8.29 16.61
N ASP A 224 -16.87 -8.97 17.69
CA ASP A 224 -16.13 -8.89 18.93
C ASP A 224 -15.03 -9.96 18.92
N LEU A 225 -13.82 -9.56 19.32
CA LEU A 225 -12.62 -10.39 19.34
C LEU A 225 -12.07 -10.49 20.76
N VAL A 226 -11.82 -11.71 21.22
CA VAL A 226 -11.11 -11.99 22.47
C VAL A 226 -9.61 -12.06 22.18
N ASN A 227 -8.84 -11.16 22.80
CA ASN A 227 -7.40 -11.06 22.56
C ASN A 227 -6.60 -12.09 23.36
N GLU A 228 -6.77 -13.36 23.01
CA GLU A 228 -5.94 -14.45 23.49
C GLU A 228 -4.86 -14.77 22.47
N ARG A 229 -3.63 -15.06 22.93
CA ARG A 229 -2.49 -15.39 22.07
C ARG A 229 -2.22 -14.37 20.96
N ASN A 230 -2.33 -13.08 21.29
CA ASN A 230 -2.16 -11.97 20.31
C ASN A 230 -3.19 -12.00 19.16
N ALA A 231 -4.42 -12.45 19.44
CA ALA A 231 -5.44 -12.57 18.41
C ALA A 231 -5.78 -11.24 17.73
N LEU A 232 -5.67 -10.11 18.44
CA LEU A 232 -5.91 -8.78 17.84
C LEU A 232 -4.90 -8.48 16.74
N GLU A 233 -3.60 -8.58 17.02
CA GLU A 233 -2.56 -8.32 16.04
C GLU A 233 -2.68 -9.25 14.84
N ARG A 234 -2.90 -10.54 15.09
CA ARG A 234 -3.12 -11.53 14.04
C ARG A 234 -4.34 -11.20 13.18
N ALA A 235 -5.45 -10.78 13.79
CA ALA A 235 -6.64 -10.37 13.05
C ALA A 235 -6.38 -9.12 12.22
N LEU A 236 -5.74 -8.09 12.79
CA LEU A 236 -5.42 -6.87 12.06
C LEU A 236 -4.50 -7.14 10.85
N LEU A 237 -3.55 -8.06 10.97
CA LEU A 237 -2.70 -8.51 9.86
C LEU A 237 -3.50 -9.35 8.84
N HIS A 238 -4.33 -10.28 9.32
CA HIS A 238 -5.11 -11.15 8.44
C HIS A 238 -6.14 -10.41 7.59
N PHE A 239 -6.66 -9.30 8.12
CA PHE A 239 -7.55 -8.38 7.41
C PHE A 239 -6.82 -7.14 6.87
N ALA A 240 -5.49 -7.19 6.65
CA ALA A 240 -4.68 -6.01 6.30
C ALA A 240 -5.16 -5.31 5.03
N HIS A 241 -5.67 -6.03 4.06
CA HIS A 241 -6.15 -5.50 2.78
C HIS A 241 -7.59 -4.94 2.82
N PHE A 242 -8.28 -5.03 3.94
CA PHE A 242 -9.58 -4.38 4.14
C PHE A 242 -9.42 -3.11 4.97
N GLU A 243 -10.24 -2.11 4.67
CA GLU A 243 -10.43 -0.97 5.57
C GLU A 243 -11.06 -1.47 6.87
N LYS A 244 -10.47 -1.11 8.00
CA LYS A 244 -10.89 -1.62 9.29
C LYS A 244 -10.65 -0.65 10.42
N GLU A 245 -11.50 -0.72 11.42
CA GLU A 245 -11.41 0.01 12.68
C GLU A 245 -11.46 -0.97 13.84
N ALA A 246 -10.72 -0.71 14.90
CA ALA A 246 -10.74 -1.53 16.10
C ALA A 246 -10.92 -0.65 17.33
N GLU A 247 -11.93 -0.96 18.15
CA GLU A 247 -12.22 -0.30 19.40
C GLU A 247 -12.03 -1.25 20.58
N ARG A 248 -11.44 -0.77 21.66
CA ARG A 248 -11.29 -1.56 22.88
C ARG A 248 -12.59 -1.53 23.67
N ILE A 249 -13.18 -2.71 23.95
CA ILE A 249 -14.36 -2.87 24.80
C ILE A 249 -13.95 -2.98 26.28
N ASP A 250 -12.97 -3.84 26.58
CA ASP A 250 -12.42 -4.06 27.91
C ASP A 250 -10.95 -4.52 27.85
N GLU A 251 -10.40 -5.04 28.93
CA GLU A 251 -8.99 -5.43 28.99
C GLU A 251 -8.60 -6.51 27.98
N LYS A 252 -9.52 -7.38 27.58
CA LYS A 252 -9.27 -8.54 26.72
C LYS A 252 -10.12 -8.55 25.45
N ARG A 253 -11.12 -7.68 25.33
CA ARG A 253 -12.03 -7.69 24.20
C ARG A 253 -11.95 -6.43 23.39
N TYR A 254 -12.02 -6.62 22.07
CA TYR A 254 -12.02 -5.57 21.07
C TYR A 254 -13.19 -5.76 20.12
N ARG A 255 -13.77 -4.66 19.67
CA ARG A 255 -14.74 -4.65 18.58
C ARG A 255 -14.00 -4.25 17.33
N VAL A 256 -14.12 -5.06 16.29
CA VAL A 256 -13.50 -4.79 14.99
C VAL A 256 -14.59 -4.67 13.95
N THR A 257 -14.53 -3.57 13.20
CA THR A 257 -15.41 -3.31 12.06
C THR A 257 -14.55 -3.37 10.80
N VAL A 258 -14.96 -4.19 9.83
CA VAL A 258 -14.26 -4.38 8.56
C VAL A 258 -15.18 -3.99 7.43
N ARG A 259 -14.72 -3.10 6.53
CA ARG A 259 -15.42 -2.72 5.30
C ARG A 259 -14.89 -3.56 4.13
N TYR A 260 -15.78 -4.11 3.34
CA TYR A 260 -15.43 -5.03 2.27
C TYR A 260 -16.33 -4.86 1.04
N ASP A 261 -15.83 -5.22 -0.15
CA ASP A 261 -16.68 -5.34 -1.33
C ASP A 261 -17.52 -6.61 -1.23
N LYS A 262 -18.78 -6.54 -1.64
CA LYS A 262 -19.71 -7.68 -1.63
C LYS A 262 -19.17 -8.90 -2.36
N ASP A 263 -18.33 -8.72 -3.37
CA ASP A 263 -17.71 -9.82 -4.08
C ASP A 263 -16.68 -10.59 -3.23
N ASP A 264 -16.14 -9.96 -2.17
CA ASP A 264 -15.19 -10.56 -1.21
C ASP A 264 -15.87 -11.22 0.01
N GLU A 265 -17.21 -11.16 0.10
CA GLU A 265 -17.97 -11.66 1.25
C GLU A 265 -17.65 -13.12 1.60
N THR A 266 -17.54 -13.99 0.57
CA THR A 266 -17.23 -15.41 0.80
C THR A 266 -15.82 -15.59 1.38
N GLU A 267 -14.86 -14.82 0.93
CA GLU A 267 -13.50 -14.86 1.45
C GLU A 267 -13.44 -14.34 2.88
N LEU A 268 -14.17 -13.27 3.15
CA LEU A 268 -14.25 -12.70 4.49
C LEU A 268 -14.88 -13.67 5.50
N VAL A 269 -15.93 -14.40 5.10
CA VAL A 269 -16.54 -15.48 5.91
C VAL A 269 -15.50 -16.55 6.26
N ILE A 270 -14.70 -17.00 5.29
CA ILE A 270 -13.63 -17.99 5.54
C ILE A 270 -12.59 -17.45 6.51
N ARG A 271 -12.18 -16.21 6.34
CA ARG A 271 -11.18 -15.56 7.21
C ARG A 271 -11.70 -15.40 8.66
N VAL A 272 -12.95 -14.99 8.83
CA VAL A 272 -13.58 -14.88 10.15
C VAL A 272 -13.63 -16.25 10.83
N LEU A 273 -14.06 -17.29 10.11
CA LEU A 273 -14.13 -18.66 10.66
C LEU A 273 -12.76 -19.22 11.05
N SER A 274 -11.67 -18.78 10.41
CA SER A 274 -10.31 -19.25 10.72
C SER A 274 -9.83 -18.88 12.13
N PHE A 275 -10.45 -17.88 12.77
CA PHE A 275 -10.16 -17.49 14.16
C PHE A 275 -10.94 -18.34 15.19
N GLY A 276 -11.87 -19.17 14.74
CA GLY A 276 -12.65 -20.04 15.63
C GLY A 276 -13.37 -19.25 16.73
N PRO A 277 -13.31 -19.72 18.01
CA PRO A 277 -14.06 -19.11 19.11
C PRO A 277 -13.55 -17.73 19.55
N MET A 278 -12.41 -17.27 19.02
CA MET A 278 -11.86 -15.96 19.36
C MET A 278 -12.63 -14.80 18.71
N ILE A 279 -13.39 -15.06 17.65
CA ILE A 279 -14.22 -14.06 16.97
C ILE A 279 -15.70 -14.43 17.09
N LYS A 280 -16.50 -13.44 17.50
CA LYS A 280 -17.96 -13.52 17.49
C LYS A 280 -18.50 -12.39 16.62
N VAL A 281 -19.09 -12.72 15.47
CA VAL A 281 -19.79 -11.74 14.64
C VAL A 281 -20.99 -11.18 15.37
N THR A 282 -21.14 -9.86 15.39
CA THR A 282 -22.20 -9.12 16.08
C THR A 282 -23.10 -8.34 15.11
N GLY A 283 -22.78 -8.33 13.84
CA GLY A 283 -23.59 -7.73 12.78
C GLY A 283 -22.83 -7.66 11.44
N PRO A 284 -23.53 -7.47 10.34
CA PRO A 284 -25.00 -7.43 10.20
C PRO A 284 -25.65 -8.81 10.22
N PRO A 285 -26.98 -8.92 10.41
CA PRO A 285 -27.69 -10.21 10.53
C PRO A 285 -27.47 -11.18 9.36
N HIS A 286 -27.36 -10.66 8.13
CA HIS A 286 -27.11 -11.51 6.97
C HIS A 286 -25.75 -12.22 7.08
N PHE A 287 -24.70 -11.52 7.50
CA PHE A 287 -23.36 -12.07 7.67
C PHE A 287 -23.31 -13.09 8.82
N GLU A 288 -24.00 -12.81 9.92
CA GLU A 288 -24.17 -13.81 11.00
C GLU A 288 -24.81 -15.10 10.50
N ASN A 289 -25.82 -15.00 9.64
CA ASN A 289 -26.49 -16.15 9.06
C ASN A 289 -25.56 -16.95 8.14
N LEU A 290 -24.73 -16.28 7.34
CA LEU A 290 -23.70 -16.94 6.51
C LEU A 290 -22.71 -17.73 7.37
N ILE A 291 -22.25 -17.18 8.48
CA ILE A 291 -21.38 -17.90 9.43
C ILE A 291 -22.10 -19.13 10.01
N LYS A 292 -23.35 -18.97 10.48
CA LYS A 292 -24.17 -20.08 11.00
C LYS A 292 -24.37 -21.19 9.97
N GLU A 293 -24.73 -20.85 8.74
CA GLU A 293 -24.91 -21.82 7.66
C GLU A 293 -23.62 -22.60 7.37
N ARG A 294 -22.46 -21.92 7.35
CA ARG A 294 -21.17 -22.59 7.13
C ARG A 294 -20.84 -23.57 8.27
N LEU A 295 -21.04 -23.16 9.51
CA LEU A 295 -20.83 -24.02 10.68
C LEU A 295 -21.79 -25.23 10.67
N MET A 296 -23.07 -25.04 10.35
CA MET A 296 -24.06 -26.13 10.24
C MET A 296 -23.68 -27.13 9.14
N LYS A 297 -23.24 -26.63 7.96
CA LYS A 297 -22.74 -27.51 6.89
C LYS A 297 -21.51 -28.31 7.33
N GLN A 298 -20.61 -27.71 8.09
CA GLN A 298 -19.42 -28.40 8.60
C GLN A 298 -19.81 -29.53 9.58
N ILE A 299 -20.76 -29.30 10.49
CA ILE A 299 -21.30 -30.34 11.38
C ILE A 299 -21.95 -31.49 10.58
N SER A 300 -22.70 -31.15 9.50
CA SER A 300 -23.38 -32.17 8.67
C SER A 300 -22.43 -33.02 7.84
N CYS A 301 -21.18 -32.55 7.59
CA CYS A 301 -20.16 -33.33 6.91
C CYS A 301 -19.49 -34.42 7.76
N GLY A 302 -19.90 -34.56 9.03
CA GLY A 302 -19.38 -35.61 9.92
C GLY A 302 -17.91 -35.45 10.33
N LEU A 303 -17.38 -34.21 10.27
CA LEU A 303 -16.04 -33.83 10.76
C LEU A 303 -16.10 -33.42 12.23
#